data_0e66283edf43cc5ee28a7f7d236a9a6b
#
_entry.id   0e66283edf43cc5ee28a7f7d236a9a6b
#
_cell.length_a   1.000
_cell.length_b   1.000
_cell.length_c   1.000
_cell.angle_alpha   90.00
_cell.angle_beta   90.00
_cell.angle_gamma   90.00
#
_symmetry.space_group_name_H-M   'P 1'
#
loop_
_entity.id
_entity.type
_entity.pdbx_description
1 polymer ?
#
loop_
_entity_poly.entity_id
_entity_poly.type
_entity_poly.pdbx_seq_one_letter_code
_entity_poly.pdbx_strand_id
1 'polypeptide(L)'
;MKKTIIAAIALLCLCGTAAAQRHIEHKWHGFYAVVDGSYVHNFNRAPGLNGEADTLGGAWLGMSAGFQFRKEAGLGVGVAYIYDPNGSYTQLPVFVELRSHLTRSRLTPYVTLQGGYALPVGASSTTVKITKGGLYFGAEVGGRYAIDRDFAIGLHAGYKLLNANEVTRYEEDGTFKKADQTALHVLSAGLSLYF
;
A
#
# COMPACT_ATOMS: atom_id res chain seq x y z
N MET A 1 16.23 18.19 11.41
CA MET A 1 15.45 17.06 10.88
C MET A 1 15.32 17.03 9.34
N LYS A 2 14.95 18.11 8.64
CA LYS A 2 14.84 18.11 7.15
C LYS A 2 16.14 17.75 6.42
N LYS A 3 17.30 18.24 6.91
CA LYS A 3 18.63 17.97 6.29
C LYS A 3 19.08 16.51 6.42
N THR A 4 18.69 15.83 7.51
CA THR A 4 19.02 14.40 7.75
C THR A 4 18.24 13.47 6.84
N ILE A 5 16.98 13.80 6.53
CA ILE A 5 16.13 13.00 5.63
C ILE A 5 16.65 13.11 4.19
N ILE A 6 17.04 14.31 3.74
CA ILE A 6 17.61 14.52 2.41
C ILE A 6 18.95 13.79 2.26
N ALA A 7 19.79 13.81 3.30
CA ALA A 7 21.05 13.07 3.32
C ALA A 7 20.84 11.55 3.28
N ALA A 8 19.84 11.01 3.98
CA ALA A 8 19.51 9.59 3.95
C ALA A 8 19.00 9.14 2.58
N ILE A 9 18.16 9.95 1.91
CA ILE A 9 17.68 9.69 0.55
C ILE A 9 18.83 9.75 -0.44
N ALA A 10 19.73 10.74 -0.34
CA ALA A 10 20.91 10.86 -1.18
C ALA A 10 21.89 9.69 -0.98
N LEU A 11 22.06 9.20 0.26
CA LEU A 11 22.90 8.05 0.58
C LEU A 11 22.32 6.75 -0.01
N LEU A 12 21.00 6.55 0.05
CA LEU A 12 20.31 5.44 -0.60
C LEU A 12 20.47 5.46 -2.12
N CYS A 13 20.44 6.64 -2.75
CA CYS A 13 20.68 6.79 -4.19
C CYS A 13 22.16 6.51 -4.57
N LEU A 14 23.12 6.86 -3.73
CA LEU A 14 24.56 6.65 -3.97
C LEU A 14 24.99 5.18 -3.78
N CYS A 15 24.38 4.44 -2.84
CA CYS A 15 24.66 3.02 -2.66
C CYS A 15 24.22 2.16 -3.86
N GLY A 16 23.29 2.63 -4.68
CA GLY A 16 22.82 1.92 -5.88
C GLY A 16 23.84 1.83 -7.02
N THR A 17 24.87 2.66 -7.04
CA THR A 17 25.85 2.70 -8.14
C THR A 17 27.02 1.73 -8.00
N ALA A 18 27.29 1.22 -6.80
CA ALA A 18 28.43 0.33 -6.53
C ALA A 18 28.15 -1.18 -6.78
N ALA A 19 26.91 -1.59 -6.96
CA ALA A 19 26.52 -3.00 -7.13
C ALA A 19 26.36 -3.45 -8.59
N ALA A 20 26.78 -2.65 -9.56
CA ALA A 20 26.42 -2.77 -10.98
C ALA A 20 27.22 -3.81 -11.79
N GLN A 21 27.85 -4.84 -11.20
CA GLN A 21 28.80 -5.67 -11.95
C GLN A 21 28.49 -7.17 -12.09
N ARG A 22 27.24 -7.60 -12.06
CA ARG A 22 26.87 -8.89 -12.67
C ARG A 22 25.57 -8.70 -13.44
N HIS A 23 25.63 -8.83 -14.76
CA HIS A 23 24.47 -8.91 -15.64
C HIS A 23 23.66 -10.17 -15.31
N ILE A 24 22.74 -10.06 -14.35
CA ILE A 24 21.61 -10.96 -14.30
C ILE A 24 20.60 -10.34 -15.27
N GLU A 25 20.43 -10.97 -16.44
CA GLU A 25 19.36 -10.61 -17.37
C GLU A 25 18.02 -10.88 -16.67
N HIS A 26 17.51 -9.85 -15.99
CA HIS A 26 16.20 -9.92 -15.39
C HIS A 26 15.14 -9.76 -16.47
N LYS A 27 14.04 -10.50 -16.34
CA LYS A 27 12.91 -10.47 -17.27
C LYS A 27 12.14 -9.15 -17.15
N TRP A 28 12.42 -8.21 -18.05
CA TRP A 28 11.77 -6.90 -18.11
C TRP A 28 10.49 -6.88 -18.95
N HIS A 29 10.03 -8.04 -19.36
CA HIS A 29 8.84 -8.24 -20.20
C HIS A 29 8.19 -9.56 -19.84
N GLY A 30 6.88 -9.57 -19.66
CA GLY A 30 6.13 -10.78 -19.39
C GLY A 30 5.26 -10.69 -18.16
N PHE A 31 4.71 -11.80 -17.75
CA PHE A 31 3.89 -11.89 -16.55
C PHE A 31 4.73 -11.71 -15.29
N TYR A 32 4.13 -11.05 -14.31
CA TYR A 32 4.67 -10.91 -12.97
C TYR A 32 3.60 -11.18 -11.93
N ALA A 33 4.01 -11.61 -10.76
CA ALA A 33 3.19 -11.65 -9.56
C ALA A 33 3.95 -10.98 -8.41
N VAL A 34 3.24 -10.27 -7.55
CA VAL A 34 3.83 -9.62 -6.38
C VAL A 34 2.99 -9.95 -5.16
N VAL A 35 3.66 -10.27 -4.08
CA VAL A 35 3.07 -10.36 -2.74
C VAL A 35 3.74 -9.30 -1.88
N ASP A 36 2.97 -8.44 -1.24
CA ASP A 36 3.49 -7.37 -0.39
C ASP A 36 2.89 -7.40 1.01
N GLY A 37 3.74 -7.12 1.98
CA GLY A 37 3.36 -6.92 3.36
C GLY A 37 3.88 -5.58 3.86
N SER A 38 3.01 -4.76 4.45
CA SER A 38 3.37 -3.43 4.92
C SER A 38 2.77 -3.13 6.28
N TYR A 39 3.52 -2.38 7.07
CA TYR A 39 2.94 -1.63 8.17
C TYR A 39 2.23 -0.41 7.61
N VAL A 40 1.05 -0.11 8.10
CA VAL A 40 0.25 1.04 7.72
C VAL A 40 -0.01 1.94 8.92
N HIS A 41 0.09 3.25 8.70
CA HIS A 41 -0.15 4.26 9.71
C HIS A 41 -1.15 5.29 9.19
N ASN A 42 -2.25 5.48 9.90
CA ASN A 42 -3.26 6.46 9.54
C ASN A 42 -2.96 7.82 10.19
N PHE A 43 -3.03 8.90 9.41
CA PHE A 43 -2.81 10.27 9.90
C PHE A 43 -4.07 10.99 10.33
N ASN A 44 -5.22 10.58 9.80
CA ASN A 44 -6.46 11.27 10.06
C ASN A 44 -7.20 10.62 11.22
N ARG A 45 -7.61 11.47 12.14
CA ARG A 45 -8.69 11.10 13.04
C ARG A 45 -9.94 10.89 12.19
N ALA A 46 -10.49 9.69 12.17
CA ALA A 46 -11.78 9.49 11.55
C ALA A 46 -12.79 10.41 12.24
N PRO A 47 -13.52 11.25 11.49
CA PRO A 47 -14.55 12.08 12.09
C PRO A 47 -15.57 11.21 12.82
N GLY A 48 -15.77 11.45 14.10
CA GLY A 48 -16.74 10.71 14.90
C GLY A 48 -16.18 9.66 15.87
N LEU A 49 -14.89 9.42 15.92
CA LEU A 49 -14.26 8.68 17.01
C LEU A 49 -13.97 9.66 18.17
N ASN A 50 -14.52 9.35 19.37
CA ASN A 50 -14.37 10.21 20.54
C ASN A 50 -12.91 10.37 20.91
N GLY A 51 -12.39 11.57 20.83
CA GLY A 51 -11.37 12.19 21.68
C GLY A 51 -10.02 11.52 21.86
N GLU A 52 -9.93 10.23 21.79
CA GLU A 52 -8.70 9.47 21.89
C GLU A 52 -8.11 9.30 20.51
N ALA A 53 -6.88 9.74 20.37
CA ALA A 53 -6.09 9.60 19.16
C ALA A 53 -5.66 8.14 19.03
N ASP A 54 -6.55 7.28 18.59
CA ASP A 54 -6.15 5.99 18.05
C ASP A 54 -5.37 6.26 16.76
N THR A 55 -4.06 6.38 16.92
CA THR A 55 -3.14 6.28 15.81
C THR A 55 -3.25 4.84 15.31
N LEU A 56 -4.09 4.65 14.31
CA LEU A 56 -4.33 3.35 13.72
C LEU A 56 -3.05 2.88 13.03
N GLY A 57 -2.25 2.13 13.77
CA GLY A 57 -1.22 1.29 13.21
C GLY A 57 -1.86 -0.04 12.84
N GLY A 58 -1.73 -0.44 11.59
CA GLY A 58 -2.28 -1.69 11.09
C GLY A 58 -1.32 -2.43 10.19
N ALA A 59 -1.78 -3.51 9.61
CA ALA A 59 -1.06 -4.29 8.62
C ALA A 59 -1.80 -4.30 7.29
N TRP A 60 -1.05 -4.23 6.21
CA TRP A 60 -1.50 -4.43 4.86
C TRP A 60 -0.87 -5.70 4.33
N LEU A 61 -1.67 -6.60 3.79
CA LEU A 61 -1.22 -7.77 3.05
C LEU A 61 -1.86 -7.72 1.66
N GLY A 62 -1.04 -7.58 0.63
CA GLY A 62 -1.46 -7.44 -0.75
C GLY A 62 -0.90 -8.52 -1.64
N MET A 63 -1.62 -8.77 -2.73
CA MET A 63 -1.14 -9.54 -3.87
C MET A 63 -1.61 -8.87 -5.16
N SER A 64 -0.73 -8.85 -6.15
CA SER A 64 -1.06 -8.39 -7.48
C SER A 64 -0.43 -9.29 -8.54
N ALA A 65 -1.05 -9.33 -9.71
CA ALA A 65 -0.52 -10.00 -10.87
C ALA A 65 -0.78 -9.16 -12.11
N GLY A 66 0.12 -9.21 -13.07
CA GLY A 66 0.01 -8.37 -14.25
C GLY A 66 0.98 -8.73 -15.34
N PHE A 67 1.07 -7.84 -16.31
CA PHE A 67 1.96 -7.96 -17.44
C PHE A 67 2.84 -6.72 -17.57
N GLN A 68 4.14 -6.95 -17.57
CA GLN A 68 5.15 -5.91 -17.83
C GLN A 68 5.39 -5.83 -19.32
N PHE A 69 4.96 -4.76 -19.98
CA PHE A 69 5.13 -4.54 -21.42
C PHE A 69 6.54 -4.06 -21.75
N ARG A 70 7.05 -3.18 -20.89
CA ARG A 70 8.42 -2.62 -20.92
C ARG A 70 8.84 -2.36 -19.48
N LYS A 71 10.12 -2.06 -19.26
CA LYS A 71 10.57 -1.71 -17.89
C LYS A 71 9.77 -0.54 -17.32
N GLU A 72 9.38 0.44 -18.16
CA GLU A 72 8.68 1.65 -17.77
C GLU A 72 7.15 1.47 -17.64
N ALA A 73 6.60 0.37 -18.15
CA ALA A 73 5.15 0.19 -18.22
C ALA A 73 4.72 -1.25 -17.94
N GLY A 74 4.09 -1.44 -16.82
CA GLY A 74 3.38 -2.67 -16.43
C GLY A 74 1.97 -2.34 -15.99
N LEU A 75 1.04 -3.23 -16.30
CA LEU A 75 -0.35 -3.15 -15.89
C LEU A 75 -0.73 -4.44 -15.17
N GLY A 76 -1.37 -4.31 -14.03
CA GLY A 76 -1.79 -5.44 -13.21
C GLY A 76 -3.12 -5.20 -12.52
N VAL A 77 -3.60 -6.24 -11.89
CA VAL A 77 -4.74 -6.23 -10.99
C VAL A 77 -4.31 -6.81 -9.66
N GLY A 78 -4.90 -6.33 -8.57
CA GLY A 78 -4.54 -6.79 -7.26
C GLY A 78 -5.70 -6.73 -6.28
N VAL A 79 -5.49 -7.44 -5.18
CA VAL A 79 -6.35 -7.42 -4.02
C VAL A 79 -5.47 -7.31 -2.78
N ALA A 80 -5.98 -6.63 -1.77
CA ALA A 80 -5.28 -6.55 -0.50
C ALA A 80 -6.25 -6.64 0.67
N TYR A 81 -5.69 -6.92 1.82
CA TYR A 81 -6.40 -6.96 3.09
C TYR A 81 -5.74 -5.98 4.05
N ILE A 82 -6.54 -5.07 4.59
CA ILE A 82 -6.10 -4.15 5.63
C ILE A 82 -6.61 -4.67 6.94
N TYR A 83 -5.68 -5.01 7.81
CA TYR A 83 -5.96 -5.42 9.17
C TYR A 83 -5.75 -4.24 10.12
N ASP A 84 -6.81 -3.88 10.82
CA ASP A 84 -6.77 -2.94 11.93
C ASP A 84 -6.90 -3.74 13.24
N PRO A 85 -5.93 -3.66 14.17
CA PRO A 85 -6.00 -4.35 15.45
C PRO A 85 -7.24 -4.02 16.27
N ASN A 86 -7.77 -2.80 16.12
CA ASN A 86 -8.98 -2.35 16.80
C ASN A 86 -10.27 -2.80 16.09
N GLY A 87 -10.15 -3.44 14.91
CA GLY A 87 -11.26 -4.01 14.15
C GLY A 87 -12.21 -3.01 13.50
N SER A 88 -11.91 -1.71 13.60
CA SER A 88 -12.83 -0.65 13.15
C SER A 88 -12.83 -0.42 11.65
N TYR A 89 -11.73 -0.72 10.95
CA TYR A 89 -11.51 -0.33 9.54
C TYR A 89 -10.95 -1.46 8.66
N THR A 90 -11.37 -2.68 8.90
CA THR A 90 -10.97 -3.80 8.04
C THR A 90 -11.62 -3.67 6.67
N GLN A 91 -10.82 -3.58 5.63
CA GLN A 91 -11.25 -3.45 4.24
C GLN A 91 -10.47 -4.36 3.31
N LEU A 92 -11.08 -4.70 2.18
CA LEU A 92 -10.50 -5.48 1.09
C LEU A 92 -10.45 -4.62 -0.18
N PRO A 93 -9.40 -3.83 -0.42
CA PRO A 93 -9.21 -3.13 -1.68
C PRO A 93 -9.00 -4.11 -2.84
N VAL A 94 -9.75 -3.90 -3.92
CA VAL A 94 -9.52 -4.51 -5.24
C VAL A 94 -9.12 -3.39 -6.18
N PHE A 95 -8.00 -3.55 -6.88
CA PHE A 95 -7.41 -2.44 -7.63
C PHE A 95 -6.74 -2.87 -8.93
N VAL A 96 -6.62 -1.90 -9.83
CA VAL A 96 -5.72 -1.94 -10.98
C VAL A 96 -4.44 -1.23 -10.59
N GLU A 97 -3.29 -1.73 -11.01
CA GLU A 97 -2.00 -1.09 -10.77
C GLU A 97 -1.26 -0.79 -12.07
N LEU A 98 -0.63 0.37 -12.09
CA LEU A 98 0.38 0.77 -13.06
C LEU A 98 1.73 0.74 -12.39
N ARG A 99 2.69 -0.02 -12.96
CA ARG A 99 4.03 -0.18 -12.39
C ARG A 99 5.08 0.26 -13.38
N SER A 100 6.03 1.07 -12.91
CA SER A 100 7.15 1.56 -13.69
C SER A 100 8.47 1.31 -12.98
N HIS A 101 9.42 0.68 -13.66
CA HIS A 101 10.78 0.48 -13.19
C HIS A 101 11.71 1.47 -13.86
N LEU A 102 12.50 2.21 -13.08
CA LEU A 102 13.28 3.35 -13.59
C LEU A 102 14.60 2.92 -14.26
N THR A 103 15.19 1.80 -13.82
CA THR A 103 16.49 1.33 -14.33
C THR A 103 16.41 -0.15 -14.75
N ARG A 104 17.46 -0.64 -15.43
CA ARG A 104 17.67 -2.07 -15.75
C ARG A 104 18.84 -2.65 -14.97
N SER A 105 18.92 -2.36 -13.69
CA SER A 105 19.98 -2.85 -12.84
C SER A 105 19.47 -3.90 -11.87
N ARG A 106 20.36 -4.59 -11.19
CA ARG A 106 20.02 -5.56 -10.16
C ARG A 106 19.23 -4.91 -9.01
N LEU A 107 19.60 -3.68 -8.65
CA LEU A 107 18.82 -2.82 -7.78
C LEU A 107 18.07 -1.80 -8.63
N THR A 108 16.76 -1.90 -8.67
CA THR A 108 15.91 -1.13 -9.55
C THR A 108 14.88 -0.34 -8.75
N PRO A 109 14.97 0.99 -8.76
CA PRO A 109 13.90 1.83 -8.24
C PRO A 109 12.63 1.67 -9.07
N TYR A 110 11.47 1.71 -8.41
CA TYR A 110 10.17 1.62 -9.06
C TYR A 110 9.15 2.55 -8.44
N VAL A 111 8.12 2.83 -9.23
CA VAL A 111 6.93 3.57 -8.80
C VAL A 111 5.71 2.73 -9.17
N THR A 112 4.73 2.68 -8.28
CA THR A 112 3.46 2.02 -8.52
C THR A 112 2.32 2.98 -8.21
N LEU A 113 1.33 3.04 -9.11
CA LEU A 113 0.07 3.74 -8.90
C LEU A 113 -1.05 2.70 -8.90
N GLN A 114 -1.95 2.82 -7.95
CA GLN A 114 -3.06 1.88 -7.75
C GLN A 114 -4.36 2.66 -7.69
N GLY A 115 -5.40 2.13 -8.32
CA GLY A 115 -6.72 2.71 -8.28
C GLY A 115 -7.79 1.62 -8.27
N GLY A 116 -8.82 1.77 -7.43
CA GLY A 116 -9.80 0.72 -7.28
C GLY A 116 -10.91 1.03 -6.30
N TYR A 117 -11.43 -0.01 -5.68
CA TYR A 117 -12.51 0.07 -4.71
C TYR A 117 -12.21 -0.78 -3.49
N ALA A 118 -12.35 -0.20 -2.31
CA ALA A 118 -12.17 -0.88 -1.04
C ALA A 118 -13.52 -1.43 -0.55
N LEU A 119 -13.64 -2.75 -0.51
CA LEU A 119 -14.82 -3.45 -0.03
C LEU A 119 -14.77 -3.55 1.50
N PRO A 120 -15.88 -3.28 2.21
CA PRO A 120 -15.94 -3.52 3.65
C PRO A 120 -15.95 -5.02 3.93
N VAL A 121 -15.07 -5.50 4.78
CA VAL A 121 -15.03 -6.90 5.19
C VAL A 121 -15.21 -6.96 6.70
N GLY A 122 -16.42 -7.33 7.14
CA GLY A 122 -16.75 -7.79 8.45
C GLY A 122 -16.09 -7.06 9.63
N ALA A 123 -16.36 -5.78 9.80
CA ALA A 123 -15.97 -5.10 11.04
C ALA A 123 -16.79 -5.64 12.20
N SER A 124 -16.13 -6.26 13.13
CA SER A 124 -16.73 -6.79 14.36
C SER A 124 -16.30 -5.98 15.59
N SER A 125 -16.04 -4.68 15.44
CA SER A 125 -15.97 -3.84 16.63
C SER A 125 -17.38 -3.45 17.05
N THR A 126 -17.65 -3.52 18.34
CA THR A 126 -18.97 -3.20 18.89
C THR A 126 -19.38 -1.74 18.71
N THR A 127 -18.46 -0.87 18.26
CA THR A 127 -18.68 0.57 18.28
C THR A 127 -18.74 1.21 16.89
N VAL A 128 -18.01 0.71 15.87
CA VAL A 128 -17.96 1.32 14.53
C VAL A 128 -18.02 0.24 13.45
N LYS A 129 -18.89 0.44 12.45
CA LYS A 129 -19.04 -0.46 11.31
C LYS A 129 -18.99 0.31 10.01
N ILE A 130 -18.08 -0.05 9.10
CA ILE A 130 -18.12 0.43 7.73
C ILE A 130 -19.18 -0.38 6.99
N THR A 131 -20.22 0.29 6.53
CA THR A 131 -21.36 -0.35 5.87
C THR A 131 -21.21 -0.32 4.35
N LYS A 132 -20.59 0.72 3.81
CA LYS A 132 -20.31 0.84 2.38
C LYS A 132 -18.86 1.18 2.14
N GLY A 133 -18.22 0.40 1.28
CA GLY A 133 -16.90 0.67 0.77
C GLY A 133 -16.84 1.93 -0.09
N GLY A 134 -15.65 2.29 -0.52
CA GLY A 134 -15.43 3.48 -1.32
C GLY A 134 -14.23 3.38 -2.23
N LEU A 135 -13.92 4.47 -2.89
CA LEU A 135 -12.79 4.55 -3.79
C LEU A 135 -11.46 4.31 -3.04
N TYR A 136 -10.59 3.57 -3.67
CA TYR A 136 -9.22 3.33 -3.26
C TYR A 136 -8.25 3.97 -4.25
N PHE A 137 -7.26 4.65 -3.75
CA PHE A 137 -6.11 5.14 -4.51
C PHE A 137 -4.83 4.89 -3.71
N GLY A 138 -3.78 4.42 -4.40
CA GLY A 138 -2.46 4.17 -3.82
C GLY A 138 -1.35 4.69 -4.72
N ALA A 139 -0.31 5.24 -4.10
CA ALA A 139 0.93 5.61 -4.76
C ALA A 139 2.10 5.11 -3.92
N GLU A 140 3.00 4.35 -4.53
CA GLU A 140 4.14 3.75 -3.85
C GLU A 140 5.43 3.99 -4.62
N VAL A 141 6.51 4.17 -3.88
CA VAL A 141 7.88 4.21 -4.40
C VAL A 141 8.70 3.16 -3.67
N GLY A 142 9.60 2.51 -4.37
CA GLY A 142 10.40 1.46 -3.76
C GLY A 142 11.67 1.15 -4.52
N GLY A 143 12.45 0.25 -3.95
CA GLY A 143 13.61 -0.36 -4.55
C GLY A 143 13.43 -1.88 -4.59
N ARG A 144 13.65 -2.47 -5.75
CA ARG A 144 13.59 -3.91 -5.99
C ARG A 144 15.00 -4.43 -6.23
N TYR A 145 15.38 -5.48 -5.53
CA TYR A 145 16.65 -6.17 -5.70
C TYR A 145 16.42 -7.55 -6.31
N ALA A 146 16.92 -7.77 -7.52
CA ALA A 146 16.83 -9.06 -8.21
C ALA A 146 17.80 -10.05 -7.57
N ILE A 147 17.27 -11.12 -7.00
CA ILE A 147 18.04 -12.23 -6.46
C ILE A 147 18.38 -13.18 -7.60
N ASP A 148 17.38 -13.49 -8.42
CA ASP A 148 17.49 -14.35 -9.58
C ASP A 148 16.71 -13.75 -10.76
N ARG A 149 16.66 -14.48 -11.89
CA ARG A 149 15.95 -14.08 -13.10
C ARG A 149 14.46 -13.84 -12.85
N ASP A 150 13.84 -14.71 -12.09
CA ASP A 150 12.38 -14.71 -11.87
C ASP A 150 12.00 -14.33 -10.44
N PHE A 151 12.97 -14.10 -9.54
CA PHE A 151 12.70 -13.76 -8.15
C PHE A 151 13.43 -12.49 -7.70
N ALA A 152 12.70 -11.61 -7.05
CA ALA A 152 13.27 -10.41 -6.44
C ALA A 152 12.56 -10.05 -5.13
N ILE A 153 13.28 -9.33 -4.28
CA ILE A 153 12.74 -8.72 -3.06
C ILE A 153 12.75 -7.20 -3.20
N GLY A 154 11.78 -6.54 -2.60
CA GLY A 154 11.67 -5.10 -2.63
C GLY A 154 11.36 -4.50 -1.27
N LEU A 155 11.78 -3.25 -1.12
CA LEU A 155 11.37 -2.36 -0.05
C LEU A 155 10.54 -1.25 -0.66
N HIS A 156 9.46 -0.87 -0.02
CA HIS A 156 8.62 0.21 -0.50
C HIS A 156 8.07 1.08 0.62
N ALA A 157 7.75 2.30 0.27
CA ALA A 157 6.95 3.20 1.07
C ALA A 157 5.91 3.85 0.18
N GLY A 158 4.74 4.14 0.72
CA GLY A 158 3.66 4.67 -0.07
C GLY A 158 2.61 5.39 0.74
N TYR A 159 1.71 6.00 -0.01
CA TYR A 159 0.53 6.66 0.49
C TYR A 159 -0.71 5.98 -0.10
N LYS A 160 -1.69 5.71 0.75
CA LYS A 160 -2.94 5.08 0.37
C LYS A 160 -4.10 5.94 0.87
N LEU A 161 -5.06 6.18 0.00
CA LEU A 161 -6.32 6.86 0.29
C LEU A 161 -7.44 5.83 0.17
N LEU A 162 -8.15 5.62 1.26
CA LEU A 162 -9.30 4.74 1.31
C LEU A 162 -10.53 5.55 1.72
N ASN A 163 -11.54 5.55 0.87
CA ASN A 163 -12.80 6.18 1.19
C ASN A 163 -13.77 5.12 1.73
N ALA A 164 -14.45 5.44 2.82
CA ALA A 164 -15.62 4.73 3.31
C ALA A 164 -16.83 5.63 3.11
N ASN A 165 -17.79 5.20 2.31
CA ASN A 165 -18.95 6.03 1.95
C ASN A 165 -20.02 6.04 3.01
N GLU A 166 -20.05 5.06 3.91
CA GLU A 166 -21.00 5.02 5.01
C GLU A 166 -20.35 4.33 6.22
N VAL A 167 -20.27 5.06 7.32
CA VAL A 167 -19.77 4.57 8.60
C VAL A 167 -20.91 4.67 9.60
N THR A 168 -21.31 3.56 10.19
CA THR A 168 -22.32 3.52 11.26
C THR A 168 -21.61 3.38 12.59
N ARG A 169 -21.94 4.26 13.52
CA ARG A 169 -21.45 4.22 14.90
C ARG A 169 -22.59 3.83 15.83
N TYR A 170 -22.29 2.94 16.76
CA TYR A 170 -23.18 2.59 17.87
C TYR A 170 -22.76 3.43 19.08
N GLU A 171 -23.69 4.17 19.65
CA GLU A 171 -23.48 4.88 20.93
C GLU A 171 -23.98 4.00 22.10
N GLU A 172 -23.47 4.22 23.31
CA GLU A 172 -23.82 3.44 24.50
C GLU A 172 -25.31 3.54 24.86
N ASP A 173 -26.01 4.57 24.37
CA ASP A 173 -27.45 4.77 24.53
C ASP A 173 -28.30 3.95 23.55
N GLY A 174 -27.70 3.13 22.69
CA GLY A 174 -28.36 2.34 21.66
C GLY A 174 -28.74 3.11 20.41
N THR A 175 -28.31 4.35 20.28
CA THR A 175 -28.56 5.15 19.08
C THR A 175 -27.51 4.92 18.00
N PHE A 176 -27.91 5.07 16.73
CA PHE A 176 -27.04 4.90 15.57
C PHE A 176 -26.76 6.28 14.96
N LYS A 177 -25.50 6.68 14.94
CA LYS A 177 -25.05 7.82 14.13
C LYS A 177 -24.42 7.36 12.85
N LYS A 178 -24.97 7.82 11.73
CA LYS A 178 -24.35 7.64 10.41
C LYS A 178 -23.45 8.84 10.13
N ALA A 179 -22.20 8.57 9.81
CA ALA A 179 -21.29 9.57 9.24
C ALA A 179 -21.20 9.34 7.72
N ASP A 180 -21.50 10.37 6.96
CA ASP A 180 -21.32 10.36 5.51
C ASP A 180 -19.84 10.61 5.19
N GLN A 181 -19.26 9.73 4.37
CA GLN A 181 -17.93 9.81 3.77
C GLN A 181 -16.76 10.08 4.73
N THR A 182 -15.99 9.06 4.99
CA THR A 182 -14.73 9.17 5.72
C THR A 182 -13.58 8.78 4.80
N ALA A 183 -12.63 9.68 4.63
CA ALA A 183 -11.39 9.42 3.92
C ALA A 183 -10.29 9.05 4.92
N LEU A 184 -9.68 7.89 4.75
CA LEU A 184 -8.54 7.43 5.51
C LEU A 184 -7.27 7.70 4.71
N HIS A 185 -6.39 8.51 5.27
CA HIS A 185 -5.09 8.85 4.69
C HIS A 185 -4.01 8.04 5.39
N VAL A 186 -3.42 7.08 4.69
CA VAL A 186 -2.56 6.06 5.26
C VAL A 186 -1.17 6.13 4.64
N LEU A 187 -0.13 6.20 5.46
CA LEU A 187 1.23 5.87 5.02
C LEU A 187 1.48 4.38 5.19
N SER A 188 2.21 3.82 4.26
CA SER A 188 2.65 2.43 4.31
C SER A 188 4.15 2.32 4.11
N ALA A 189 4.78 1.35 4.77
CA ALA A 189 6.15 0.94 4.51
C ALA A 189 6.25 -0.57 4.68
N GLY A 190 6.93 -1.24 3.75
CA GLY A 190 6.91 -2.70 3.75
C GLY A 190 7.87 -3.37 2.79
N LEU A 191 7.65 -4.66 2.66
CA LEU A 191 8.42 -5.59 1.84
C LEU A 191 7.54 -6.15 0.73
N SER A 192 8.15 -6.41 -0.43
CA SER A 192 7.49 -7.06 -1.56
C SER A 192 8.33 -8.22 -2.08
N LEU A 193 7.67 -9.30 -2.44
CA LEU A 193 8.25 -10.45 -3.14
C LEU A 193 7.73 -10.47 -4.57
N TYR A 194 8.63 -10.57 -5.53
CA TYR A 194 8.35 -10.57 -6.97
C TYR A 194 8.68 -11.94 -7.57
N PHE A 195 7.76 -12.43 -8.41
CA PHE A 195 7.83 -13.71 -9.12
C PHE A 195 7.62 -13.54 -10.61
#